data_d4a61db23df0f1a55d7953789cef5b3c
#
_entry.id   d4a61db23df0f1a55d7953789cef5b3c
#
_cell.length_a   1.000
_cell.length_b   1.000
_cell.length_c   1.000
_cell.angle_alpha   90.00
_cell.angle_beta   90.00
_cell.angle_gamma   90.00
#
_symmetry.space_group_name_H-M   'P 1'
#
loop_
_entity.id
_entity.type
_entity.pdbx_description
1 polymer ?
#
loop_
_entity_poly.entity_id
_entity_poly.type
_entity_poly.pdbx_seq_one_letter_code
_entity_poly.pdbx_strand_id
1 'polypeptide(L)'
;MIILRENQTEPINKAIQFFTEKKPKPSLIVLPTAWGKSILTAFVAKNSNDKMIVLQPSKELLEQNYLKYCSLCGDFALNAGIYSASFGRKDIAHITYATIGSIKSLGAKFKSLGFTKMLIDEAHLYPREADSMLGRFLKESGITHVLGITATPVKLKTNRDKDGQNFSKLVMLTSRSKKGNFFKEIIHVGQVAEMVRLGFWSPLQYETTGFDSSLLVFNSSKSEYTEESVQRAYDANGGSEQIVQALDRHSDRSHILVFVPSVEDAITLSKKYPNSAVIYGEMDRTKRSQVITRFRAGEIRVIFNVRVLSTGFDYTGIDCIILGVSTASIALYYQIIGRATRIDPEKTDALIVDLGGNVERFGRVEDITFEQGKMWRMFGTGGRLLSGIPISDIGHYTREDTRAIDARAEAPIEIMPFGKYKGNRIADIPLDYRQWMIRSFEWNARNEKLRKSILTTL
;
A
#
# COMPACT_ATOMS: atom_id res chain seq x y z
N MET A 1 23.20 19.77 6.67
CA MET A 1 22.92 19.17 5.33
C MET A 1 22.48 17.74 5.57
N ILE A 2 21.33 17.28 5.05
CA ILE A 2 20.92 15.88 5.21
C ILE A 2 21.68 15.03 4.22
N ILE A 3 22.33 14.00 4.73
CA ILE A 3 23.00 12.98 3.93
C ILE A 3 21.96 11.93 3.60
N LEU A 4 21.69 11.69 2.30
CA LEU A 4 20.81 10.65 1.82
C LEU A 4 21.46 9.28 2.05
N ARG A 5 20.65 8.28 2.40
CA ARG A 5 21.06 6.87 2.40
C ARG A 5 21.35 6.45 0.95
N GLU A 6 22.18 5.43 0.77
CA GLU A 6 22.56 4.96 -0.57
C GLU A 6 21.36 4.56 -1.45
N ASN A 7 20.34 3.95 -0.86
CA ASN A 7 19.12 3.52 -1.55
C ASN A 7 18.11 4.65 -1.82
N GLN A 8 18.38 5.90 -1.37
CA GLN A 8 17.44 7.03 -1.52
C GLN A 8 17.70 7.86 -2.78
N THR A 9 18.93 7.89 -3.26
CA THR A 9 19.31 8.75 -4.38
C THR A 9 18.61 8.41 -5.68
N GLU A 10 18.59 7.13 -6.06
CA GLU A 10 17.96 6.68 -7.32
C GLU A 10 16.46 6.98 -7.38
N PRO A 11 15.61 6.57 -6.39
CA PRO A 11 14.18 6.85 -6.46
C PRO A 11 13.85 8.35 -6.39
N ILE A 12 14.63 9.15 -5.66
CA ILE A 12 14.47 10.61 -5.64
C ILE A 12 14.73 11.17 -7.03
N ASN A 13 15.82 10.77 -7.69
CA ASN A 13 16.16 11.24 -9.04
C ASN A 13 15.10 10.81 -10.05
N LYS A 14 14.60 9.57 -10.00
CA LYS A 14 13.50 9.10 -10.83
C LYS A 14 12.22 9.91 -10.62
N ALA A 15 11.89 10.27 -9.37
CA ALA A 15 10.73 11.10 -9.06
C ALA A 15 10.88 12.52 -9.62
N ILE A 16 12.06 13.14 -9.48
CA ILE A 16 12.36 14.47 -10.03
C ILE A 16 12.29 14.42 -11.57
N GLN A 17 12.91 13.42 -12.19
CA GLN A 17 12.88 13.22 -13.65
C GLN A 17 11.45 13.06 -14.17
N PHE A 18 10.59 12.28 -13.49
CA PHE A 18 9.18 12.12 -13.84
C PHE A 18 8.47 13.48 -14.00
N PHE A 19 8.74 14.42 -13.11
CA PHE A 19 8.12 15.75 -13.15
C PHE A 19 8.72 16.68 -14.22
N THR A 20 9.75 16.27 -14.95
CA THR A 20 10.32 16.99 -16.10
C THR A 20 9.91 16.41 -17.45
N GLU A 21 9.22 15.27 -17.49
CA GLU A 21 8.74 14.64 -18.71
C GLU A 21 7.65 15.50 -19.39
N LYS A 22 7.58 15.50 -20.72
CA LYS A 22 6.59 16.31 -21.45
C LYS A 22 5.14 15.79 -21.27
N LYS A 23 4.95 14.49 -21.23
CA LYS A 23 3.62 13.82 -21.13
C LYS A 23 3.73 12.53 -20.31
N PRO A 24 4.02 12.59 -19.02
CA PRO A 24 4.12 11.40 -18.21
C PRO A 24 2.75 10.74 -18.06
N LYS A 25 2.74 9.42 -17.95
CA LYS A 25 1.55 8.70 -17.50
C LYS A 25 1.51 8.75 -15.96
N PRO A 26 0.31 8.82 -15.35
CA PRO A 26 0.21 8.69 -13.90
C PRO A 26 0.95 7.44 -13.41
N SER A 27 1.92 7.61 -12.53
CA SER A 27 2.86 6.55 -12.13
C SER A 27 2.94 6.40 -10.62
N LEU A 28 3.50 5.28 -10.17
CA LEU A 28 3.76 4.99 -8.77
C LEU A 28 5.26 4.81 -8.50
N ILE A 29 5.66 5.19 -7.30
CA ILE A 29 6.86 4.72 -6.62
C ILE A 29 6.42 3.87 -5.43
N VAL A 30 6.97 2.66 -5.34
CA VAL A 30 6.70 1.74 -4.23
C VAL A 30 7.89 1.75 -3.30
N LEU A 31 7.68 2.17 -2.05
CA LEU A 31 8.72 2.27 -1.04
C LEU A 31 8.25 1.68 0.28
N PRO A 32 9.05 0.84 0.93
CA PRO A 32 8.72 0.26 2.22
C PRO A 32 8.40 1.31 3.30
N THR A 33 7.76 0.89 4.38
CA THR A 33 7.71 1.69 5.61
C THR A 33 9.13 1.98 6.10
N ALA A 34 9.32 3.04 6.88
CA ALA A 34 10.64 3.48 7.38
C ALA A 34 11.72 3.77 6.31
N TRP A 35 11.40 3.69 5.01
CA TRP A 35 12.33 4.05 3.93
C TRP A 35 12.70 5.52 3.93
N GLY A 36 11.82 6.39 4.44
CA GLY A 36 11.98 7.84 4.43
C GLY A 36 11.20 8.51 3.30
N LYS A 37 9.95 8.07 3.04
CA LYS A 37 9.04 8.68 2.04
C LYS A 37 8.91 10.19 2.21
N SER A 38 8.93 10.70 3.45
CA SER A 38 8.92 12.14 3.75
C SER A 38 10.15 12.89 3.22
N ILE A 39 11.31 12.23 3.20
CA ILE A 39 12.55 12.79 2.62
C ILE A 39 12.39 12.89 1.10
N LEU A 40 11.95 11.81 0.44
CA LEU A 40 11.69 11.84 -1.01
C LEU A 40 10.69 12.94 -1.35
N THR A 41 9.57 13.03 -0.63
CA THR A 41 8.54 14.06 -0.83
C THR A 41 9.14 15.47 -0.73
N ALA A 42 9.96 15.73 0.29
CA ALA A 42 10.58 17.03 0.49
C ALA A 42 11.59 17.38 -0.61
N PHE A 43 12.44 16.42 -1.03
CA PHE A 43 13.40 16.63 -2.12
C PHE A 43 12.71 16.86 -3.47
N VAL A 44 11.66 16.11 -3.78
CA VAL A 44 10.89 16.30 -5.02
C VAL A 44 10.20 17.66 -5.02
N ALA A 45 9.57 18.05 -3.90
CA ALA A 45 8.92 19.35 -3.78
C ALA A 45 9.94 20.50 -3.89
N LYS A 46 11.10 20.39 -3.24
CA LYS A 46 12.19 21.39 -3.32
C LYS A 46 12.69 21.62 -4.75
N ASN A 47 12.77 20.55 -5.53
CA ASN A 47 13.28 20.59 -6.91
C ASN A 47 12.19 20.83 -7.96
N SER A 48 10.95 21.14 -7.56
CA SER A 48 9.89 21.46 -8.50
C SER A 48 9.95 22.89 -8.96
N ASN A 49 10.20 23.11 -10.27
CA ASN A 49 10.13 24.44 -10.89
C ASN A 49 8.70 24.93 -11.12
N ASP A 50 7.71 24.01 -11.15
CA ASP A 50 6.30 24.33 -11.35
C ASP A 50 5.52 24.17 -10.04
N LYS A 51 4.36 24.83 -9.96
CA LYS A 51 3.49 24.72 -8.80
C LYS A 51 3.01 23.28 -8.60
N MET A 52 3.18 22.77 -7.37
CA MET A 52 2.91 21.38 -7.02
C MET A 52 1.99 21.28 -5.81
N ILE A 53 1.05 20.35 -5.88
CA ILE A 53 0.26 19.89 -4.73
C ILE A 53 0.94 18.64 -4.17
N VAL A 54 1.19 18.64 -2.85
CA VAL A 54 1.57 17.46 -2.09
C VAL A 54 0.36 16.99 -1.30
N LEU A 55 -0.30 15.95 -1.80
CA LEU A 55 -1.53 15.43 -1.23
C LEU A 55 -1.24 14.43 -0.11
N GLN A 56 -1.81 14.67 1.06
CA GLN A 56 -1.61 13.87 2.27
C GLN A 56 -2.94 13.25 2.74
N PRO A 57 -2.94 12.01 3.27
CA PRO A 57 -4.17 11.33 3.65
C PRO A 57 -4.79 11.83 4.95
N SER A 58 -3.98 12.35 5.88
CA SER A 58 -4.44 12.82 7.19
C SER A 58 -3.78 14.12 7.59
N LYS A 59 -4.35 14.77 8.63
CA LYS A 59 -3.79 15.97 9.26
C LYS A 59 -2.38 15.72 9.80
N GLU A 60 -2.21 14.64 10.52
CA GLU A 60 -0.98 14.28 11.22
C GLU A 60 0.18 14.07 10.23
N LEU A 61 -0.07 13.30 9.15
CA LEU A 61 0.91 13.08 8.08
C LEU A 61 1.21 14.37 7.30
N LEU A 62 0.20 15.22 7.10
CA LEU A 62 0.38 16.51 6.45
C LEU A 62 1.33 17.39 7.28
N GLU A 63 1.09 17.53 8.59
CA GLU A 63 1.92 18.31 9.49
C GLU A 63 3.35 17.79 9.53
N GLN A 64 3.51 16.49 9.72
CA GLN A 64 4.81 15.83 9.78
C GLN A 64 5.62 16.05 8.49
N ASN A 65 4.99 15.86 7.33
CA ASN A 65 5.66 16.00 6.04
C ASN A 65 5.95 17.49 5.70
N TYR A 66 5.08 18.41 6.08
CA TYR A 66 5.31 19.85 5.93
C TYR A 66 6.47 20.31 6.81
N LEU A 67 6.51 19.94 8.09
CA LEU A 67 7.61 20.26 9.00
C LEU A 67 8.92 19.65 8.52
N LYS A 68 8.86 18.41 7.99
CA LYS A 68 10.03 17.77 7.39
C LYS A 68 10.55 18.56 6.18
N TYR A 69 9.65 19.00 5.30
CA TYR A 69 10.01 19.88 4.17
C TYR A 69 10.69 21.17 4.67
N CYS A 70 10.10 21.86 5.65
CA CYS A 70 10.68 23.10 6.21
C CYS A 70 12.08 22.86 6.79
N SER A 71 12.27 21.78 7.54
CA SER A 71 13.57 21.45 8.13
C SER A 71 14.66 21.12 7.10
N LEU A 72 14.26 20.60 5.92
CA LEU A 72 15.19 20.22 4.86
C LEU A 72 15.50 21.35 3.88
N CYS A 73 14.58 22.28 3.73
CA CYS A 73 14.59 23.25 2.64
C CYS A 73 15.03 24.65 3.09
N GLY A 74 15.14 24.92 4.41
CA GLY A 74 15.56 26.24 4.92
C GLY A 74 14.68 27.36 4.33
N ASP A 75 15.29 28.36 3.70
CA ASP A 75 14.59 29.51 3.10
C ASP A 75 13.59 29.13 2.01
N PHE A 76 13.76 27.98 1.32
CA PHE A 76 12.76 27.48 0.37
C PHE A 76 11.42 27.11 1.03
N ALA A 77 11.39 26.95 2.36
CA ALA A 77 10.15 26.73 3.12
C ALA A 77 9.16 27.90 2.99
N LEU A 78 9.63 29.11 2.71
CA LEU A 78 8.78 30.29 2.46
C LEU A 78 7.87 30.12 1.24
N ASN A 79 8.23 29.23 0.30
CA ASN A 79 7.45 28.90 -0.88
C ASN A 79 6.43 27.76 -0.65
N ALA A 80 6.25 27.28 0.58
CA ALA A 80 5.30 26.23 0.90
C ALA A 80 4.16 26.72 1.78
N GLY A 81 2.95 26.21 1.49
CA GLY A 81 1.73 26.51 2.23
C GLY A 81 0.97 25.27 2.64
N ILE A 82 0.07 25.41 3.61
CA ILE A 82 -0.87 24.37 4.04
C ILE A 82 -2.28 24.77 3.63
N TYR A 83 -2.97 23.88 2.90
CA TYR A 83 -4.41 24.01 2.61
C TYR A 83 -5.19 22.86 3.25
N SER A 84 -5.62 23.06 4.47
CA SER A 84 -6.34 22.04 5.23
C SER A 84 -7.34 22.64 6.21
N ALA A 85 -8.61 22.23 6.10
CA ALA A 85 -9.68 22.66 7.01
C ALA A 85 -9.40 22.25 8.46
N SER A 86 -8.82 21.08 8.68
CA SER A 86 -8.50 20.58 10.02
C SER A 86 -7.36 21.34 10.72
N PHE A 87 -6.58 22.15 9.96
CA PHE A 87 -5.60 23.10 10.50
C PHE A 87 -6.13 24.52 10.60
N GLY A 88 -7.31 24.82 10.03
CA GLY A 88 -7.78 26.20 9.86
C GLY A 88 -6.91 27.03 8.89
N ARG A 89 -6.00 26.40 8.13
CA ARG A 89 -5.10 27.08 7.18
C ARG A 89 -5.56 26.89 5.75
N LYS A 90 -5.49 27.95 4.95
CA LYS A 90 -5.89 28.00 3.54
C LYS A 90 -4.82 28.65 2.67
N ASP A 91 -3.56 28.39 2.97
CA ASP A 91 -2.40 29.00 2.31
C ASP A 91 -2.09 28.24 1.03
N ILE A 92 -2.24 28.89 -0.12
CA ILE A 92 -1.82 28.37 -1.42
C ILE A 92 -0.49 29.02 -1.76
N ALA A 93 0.56 28.20 -1.91
CA ALA A 93 1.90 28.60 -2.26
C ALA A 93 2.42 27.80 -3.46
N HIS A 94 3.65 28.02 -3.88
CA HIS A 94 4.29 27.26 -4.96
C HIS A 94 4.23 25.75 -4.70
N ILE A 95 4.54 25.33 -3.48
CA ILE A 95 4.32 23.98 -2.97
C ILE A 95 3.15 24.04 -1.99
N THR A 96 2.05 23.35 -2.27
CA THR A 96 0.87 23.34 -1.41
C THR A 96 0.62 21.95 -0.85
N TYR A 97 0.81 21.81 0.47
CA TYR A 97 0.45 20.60 1.21
C TYR A 97 -1.06 20.62 1.51
N ALA A 98 -1.77 19.59 1.10
CA ALA A 98 -3.24 19.58 1.21
C ALA A 98 -3.80 18.20 1.53
N THR A 99 -5.02 18.16 2.08
CA THR A 99 -5.86 16.95 2.12
C THR A 99 -6.94 17.05 1.04
N ILE A 100 -7.32 15.93 0.43
CA ILE A 100 -8.31 15.94 -0.66
C ILE A 100 -9.67 16.51 -0.22
N GLY A 101 -10.08 16.22 1.02
CA GLY A 101 -11.32 16.78 1.59
C GLY A 101 -11.36 18.30 1.59
N SER A 102 -10.19 18.95 1.75
CA SER A 102 -10.09 20.42 1.81
C SER A 102 -10.04 21.09 0.43
N ILE A 103 -9.55 20.39 -0.61
CA ILE A 103 -9.36 20.97 -1.95
C ILE A 103 -10.32 20.42 -3.01
N LYS A 104 -11.14 19.43 -2.70
CA LYS A 104 -11.99 18.69 -3.64
C LYS A 104 -12.86 19.53 -4.59
N SER A 105 -13.29 20.72 -4.16
CA SER A 105 -14.13 21.66 -4.92
C SER A 105 -13.35 22.83 -5.51
N LEU A 106 -12.02 22.83 -5.44
CA LEU A 106 -11.16 23.93 -5.86
C LEU A 106 -10.37 23.66 -7.14
N GLY A 107 -10.73 22.62 -7.90
CA GLY A 107 -10.00 22.23 -9.11
C GLY A 107 -9.80 23.39 -10.08
N ALA A 108 -10.87 24.12 -10.40
CA ALA A 108 -10.80 25.29 -11.29
C ALA A 108 -9.88 26.41 -10.74
N LYS A 109 -9.88 26.64 -9.42
CA LYS A 109 -8.99 27.60 -8.76
C LYS A 109 -7.53 27.17 -8.90
N PHE A 110 -7.19 25.92 -8.62
CA PHE A 110 -5.80 25.42 -8.79
C PHE A 110 -5.35 25.51 -10.24
N LYS A 111 -6.26 25.24 -11.20
CA LYS A 111 -6.00 25.42 -12.63
C LYS A 111 -5.65 26.87 -12.97
N SER A 112 -6.47 27.84 -12.55
CA SER A 112 -6.24 29.28 -12.80
C SER A 112 -4.95 29.79 -12.17
N LEU A 113 -4.50 29.16 -11.09
CA LEU A 113 -3.23 29.47 -10.42
C LEU A 113 -2.01 28.76 -11.07
N GLY A 114 -2.21 27.94 -12.09
CA GLY A 114 -1.14 27.28 -12.86
C GLY A 114 -0.53 26.05 -12.18
N PHE A 115 -1.28 25.31 -11.37
CA PHE A 115 -0.82 24.04 -10.81
C PHE A 115 -0.87 22.95 -11.88
N THR A 116 0.25 22.26 -12.11
CA THR A 116 0.38 21.20 -13.13
C THR A 116 0.85 19.87 -12.56
N LYS A 117 1.34 19.86 -11.32
CA LYS A 117 1.99 18.72 -10.67
C LYS A 117 1.28 18.32 -9.38
N MET A 118 1.20 17.01 -9.14
CA MET A 118 0.68 16.45 -7.89
C MET A 118 1.51 15.25 -7.46
N LEU A 119 1.98 15.28 -6.21
CA LEU A 119 2.58 14.15 -5.52
C LEU A 119 1.58 13.64 -4.49
N ILE A 120 1.26 12.35 -4.50
CA ILE A 120 0.25 11.74 -3.63
C ILE A 120 0.94 10.77 -2.68
N ASP A 121 0.94 11.08 -1.40
CA ASP A 121 1.40 10.15 -0.36
C ASP A 121 0.32 9.15 0.00
N GLU A 122 0.73 7.93 0.39
CA GLU A 122 -0.14 6.77 0.65
C GLU A 122 -1.19 6.59 -0.46
N ALA A 123 -0.73 6.55 -1.71
CA ALA A 123 -1.55 6.55 -2.90
C ALA A 123 -2.62 5.43 -2.95
N HIS A 124 -2.46 4.35 -2.18
CA HIS A 124 -3.43 3.26 -2.07
C HIS A 124 -4.74 3.66 -1.37
N LEU A 125 -4.73 4.74 -0.56
CA LEU A 125 -5.91 5.20 0.19
C LEU A 125 -6.90 6.01 -0.65
N TYR A 126 -6.49 6.43 -1.87
CA TYR A 126 -7.34 7.31 -2.67
C TYR A 126 -8.11 6.54 -3.74
N PRO A 127 -9.47 6.55 -3.70
CA PRO A 127 -10.30 6.18 -4.84
C PRO A 127 -10.03 7.09 -6.04
N ARG A 128 -9.93 6.51 -7.23
CA ARG A 128 -9.51 7.24 -8.45
C ARG A 128 -10.50 7.11 -9.58
N GLU A 129 -11.67 6.61 -9.29
CA GLU A 129 -12.82 6.61 -10.18
C GLU A 129 -13.14 8.07 -10.56
N ALA A 130 -13.66 8.29 -11.76
CA ALA A 130 -13.88 9.64 -12.31
C ALA A 130 -14.80 10.50 -11.44
N ASP A 131 -15.70 9.87 -10.70
CA ASP A 131 -16.67 10.48 -9.79
C ASP A 131 -16.17 10.56 -8.33
N SER A 132 -15.00 10.02 -8.03
CA SER A 132 -14.37 10.20 -6.71
C SER A 132 -13.93 11.65 -6.46
N MET A 133 -13.69 12.01 -5.21
CA MET A 133 -13.17 13.34 -4.87
C MET A 133 -11.89 13.69 -5.62
N LEU A 134 -10.94 12.76 -5.67
CA LEU A 134 -9.68 12.95 -6.37
C LEU A 134 -9.89 12.98 -7.90
N GLY A 135 -10.72 12.07 -8.45
CA GLY A 135 -11.01 12.02 -9.89
C GLY A 135 -11.62 13.32 -10.41
N ARG A 136 -12.63 13.86 -9.70
CA ARG A 136 -13.24 15.15 -10.03
C ARG A 136 -12.26 16.31 -9.93
N PHE A 137 -11.48 16.36 -8.85
CA PHE A 137 -10.46 17.39 -8.67
C PHE A 137 -9.42 17.37 -9.81
N LEU A 138 -8.91 16.21 -10.18
CA LEU A 138 -7.93 16.08 -11.27
C LEU A 138 -8.51 16.50 -12.62
N LYS A 139 -9.77 16.17 -12.89
CA LYS A 139 -10.47 16.58 -14.11
C LYS A 139 -10.63 18.09 -14.20
N GLU A 140 -11.01 18.74 -13.09
CA GLU A 140 -11.23 20.19 -13.02
C GLU A 140 -9.91 20.98 -13.01
N SER A 141 -8.91 20.51 -12.28
CA SER A 141 -7.61 21.19 -12.15
C SER A 141 -6.75 21.09 -13.41
N GLY A 142 -6.97 20.06 -14.24
CA GLY A 142 -6.14 19.82 -15.42
C GLY A 142 -4.70 19.45 -15.08
N ILE A 143 -4.42 18.98 -13.86
CA ILE A 143 -3.08 18.51 -13.46
C ILE A 143 -2.67 17.35 -14.36
N THR A 144 -1.48 17.46 -14.96
CA THR A 144 -0.96 16.52 -15.96
C THR A 144 0.06 15.54 -15.38
N HIS A 145 0.80 15.93 -14.36
CA HIS A 145 1.86 15.12 -13.75
C HIS A 145 1.39 14.62 -12.40
N VAL A 146 1.07 13.33 -12.30
CA VAL A 146 0.60 12.72 -11.05
C VAL A 146 1.48 11.53 -10.70
N LEU A 147 2.22 11.66 -9.60
CA LEU A 147 3.06 10.61 -9.03
C LEU A 147 2.51 10.20 -7.67
N GLY A 148 2.23 8.92 -7.49
CA GLY A 148 1.83 8.35 -6.21
C GLY A 148 2.99 7.65 -5.51
N ILE A 149 3.04 7.76 -4.19
CA ILE A 149 3.98 7.03 -3.34
C ILE A 149 3.17 6.12 -2.44
N THR A 150 3.59 4.87 -2.27
CA THR A 150 2.94 3.91 -1.37
C THR A 150 3.87 2.77 -1.00
N ALA A 151 3.67 2.15 0.15
CA ALA A 151 4.34 0.90 0.50
C ALA A 151 3.59 -0.32 -0.07
N THR A 152 2.28 -0.19 -0.29
CA THR A 152 1.40 -1.28 -0.72
C THR A 152 0.63 -0.87 -1.97
N PRO A 153 1.14 -1.13 -3.19
CA PRO A 153 0.53 -0.71 -4.45
C PRO A 153 -0.66 -1.60 -4.84
N VAL A 154 -1.43 -2.06 -3.87
CA VAL A 154 -2.59 -2.95 -4.03
C VAL A 154 -3.82 -2.39 -3.34
N LYS A 155 -4.99 -2.81 -3.79
CA LYS A 155 -6.26 -2.60 -3.10
C LYS A 155 -7.09 -3.87 -3.12
N LEU A 156 -7.91 -4.06 -2.10
CA LEU A 156 -8.90 -5.12 -2.11
C LEU A 156 -10.05 -4.72 -3.04
N LYS A 157 -10.47 -5.65 -3.90
CA LYS A 157 -11.58 -5.45 -4.84
C LYS A 157 -12.52 -6.64 -4.79
N THR A 158 -13.80 -6.36 -4.60
CA THR A 158 -14.86 -7.37 -4.73
C THR A 158 -15.21 -7.61 -6.19
N ASN A 159 -15.38 -8.86 -6.56
CA ASN A 159 -15.81 -9.31 -7.87
C ASN A 159 -16.92 -10.35 -7.68
N ARG A 160 -17.62 -10.67 -8.76
CA ARG A 160 -18.55 -11.79 -8.81
C ARG A 160 -17.99 -12.88 -9.72
N ASP A 161 -18.12 -14.13 -9.31
CA ASP A 161 -17.80 -15.29 -10.14
C ASP A 161 -18.92 -15.56 -11.15
N LYS A 162 -18.78 -16.67 -11.90
CA LYS A 162 -19.76 -17.10 -12.91
C LYS A 162 -21.10 -17.52 -12.29
N ASP A 163 -21.08 -17.95 -11.04
CA ASP A 163 -22.23 -18.42 -10.28
C ASP A 163 -22.90 -17.30 -9.48
N GLY A 164 -22.42 -16.06 -9.65
CA GLY A 164 -22.94 -14.86 -8.99
C GLY A 164 -22.44 -14.65 -7.56
N GLN A 165 -21.51 -15.50 -7.06
CA GLN A 165 -20.97 -15.37 -5.72
C GLN A 165 -19.91 -14.28 -5.64
N ASN A 166 -19.94 -13.50 -4.57
CA ASN A 166 -18.96 -12.46 -4.32
C ASN A 166 -17.66 -13.05 -3.78
N PHE A 167 -16.53 -12.64 -4.34
CA PHE A 167 -15.21 -12.92 -3.80
C PHE A 167 -14.34 -11.68 -3.83
N SER A 168 -13.37 -11.60 -2.92
CA SER A 168 -12.40 -10.50 -2.86
C SER A 168 -11.04 -10.93 -3.34
N LYS A 169 -10.36 -10.02 -4.02
CA LYS A 169 -8.97 -10.20 -4.43
C LYS A 169 -8.16 -8.93 -4.27
N LEU A 170 -6.88 -9.07 -3.98
CA LEU A 170 -5.94 -7.97 -4.04
C LEU A 170 -5.63 -7.65 -5.51
N VAL A 171 -5.85 -6.41 -5.92
CA VAL A 171 -5.53 -5.97 -7.28
C VAL A 171 -4.47 -4.89 -7.22
N MET A 172 -3.49 -4.96 -8.12
CA MET A 172 -2.48 -3.92 -8.27
C MET A 172 -3.13 -2.58 -8.63
N LEU A 173 -2.58 -1.49 -8.12
CA LEU A 173 -3.05 -0.13 -8.43
C LEU A 173 -2.70 0.32 -9.85
N THR A 174 -1.84 -0.43 -10.54
CA THR A 174 -1.42 -0.15 -11.92
C THR A 174 -2.12 -1.05 -12.93
N SER A 175 -2.38 -0.52 -14.12
CA SER A 175 -2.88 -1.29 -15.26
C SER A 175 -2.45 -0.65 -16.58
N ARG A 176 -1.94 -1.46 -17.50
CA ARG A 176 -1.59 -1.01 -18.87
C ARG A 176 -2.81 -0.71 -19.74
N SER A 177 -4.00 -1.22 -19.37
CA SER A 177 -5.23 -0.98 -20.12
C SER A 177 -5.66 0.48 -20.06
N LYS A 178 -6.13 1.05 -21.18
CA LYS A 178 -6.71 2.42 -21.22
C LYS A 178 -7.92 2.55 -20.28
N LYS A 179 -8.74 1.51 -20.17
CA LYS A 179 -9.92 1.43 -19.29
C LYS A 179 -9.60 0.90 -17.87
N GLY A 180 -8.32 0.63 -17.58
CA GLY A 180 -7.87 0.08 -16.30
C GLY A 180 -7.66 1.15 -15.24
N ASN A 181 -6.85 0.80 -14.24
CA ASN A 181 -6.54 1.68 -13.12
C ASN A 181 -5.96 3.03 -13.57
N PHE A 182 -6.11 4.05 -12.71
CA PHE A 182 -5.59 5.39 -12.94
C PHE A 182 -4.07 5.40 -13.15
N PHE A 183 -3.30 4.77 -12.26
CA PHE A 183 -1.86 4.63 -12.44
C PHE A 183 -1.56 3.59 -13.53
N LYS A 184 -0.59 3.89 -14.38
CA LYS A 184 -0.22 3.07 -15.54
C LYS A 184 1.08 2.32 -15.35
N GLU A 185 2.00 2.87 -14.57
CA GLU A 185 3.36 2.38 -14.43
C GLU A 185 3.80 2.44 -12.97
N ILE A 186 4.75 1.59 -12.60
CA ILE A 186 5.58 1.73 -11.41
C ILE A 186 6.97 2.06 -11.92
N ILE A 187 7.49 3.22 -11.57
CA ILE A 187 8.79 3.70 -12.04
C ILE A 187 9.95 3.31 -11.13
N HIS A 188 9.63 2.93 -9.89
CA HIS A 188 10.61 2.36 -8.95
C HIS A 188 9.93 1.51 -7.90
N VAL A 189 10.62 0.44 -7.50
CA VAL A 189 10.24 -0.43 -6.37
C VAL A 189 11.44 -0.59 -5.45
N GLY A 190 11.35 -0.07 -4.23
CA GLY A 190 12.23 -0.45 -3.14
C GLY A 190 11.70 -1.74 -2.51
N GLN A 191 12.49 -2.79 -2.52
CA GLN A 191 12.12 -4.07 -1.90
C GLN A 191 12.43 -4.05 -0.40
N VAL A 192 11.58 -4.72 0.39
CA VAL A 192 11.80 -4.82 1.84
C VAL A 192 13.10 -5.55 2.17
N ALA A 193 13.40 -6.61 1.43
CA ALA A 193 14.64 -7.37 1.59
C ALA A 193 15.90 -6.49 1.47
N GLU A 194 15.86 -5.43 0.64
CA GLU A 194 16.94 -4.47 0.54
C GLU A 194 17.10 -3.65 1.82
N MET A 195 15.99 -3.20 2.42
CA MET A 195 16.00 -2.45 3.69
C MET A 195 16.62 -3.28 4.82
N VAL A 196 16.29 -4.57 4.87
CA VAL A 196 16.87 -5.51 5.84
C VAL A 196 18.35 -5.71 5.58
N ARG A 197 18.75 -5.99 4.33
CA ARG A 197 20.14 -6.21 3.93
C ARG A 197 21.04 -5.01 4.24
N LEU A 198 20.53 -3.80 4.04
CA LEU A 198 21.25 -2.56 4.30
C LEU A 198 21.21 -2.11 5.76
N GLY A 199 20.56 -2.88 6.63
CA GLY A 199 20.41 -2.54 8.05
C GLY A 199 19.55 -1.31 8.30
N PHE A 200 18.62 -0.98 7.38
CA PHE A 200 17.67 0.14 7.54
C PHE A 200 16.34 -0.29 8.17
N TRP A 201 16.18 -1.58 8.40
CA TRP A 201 15.11 -2.18 9.18
C TRP A 201 15.72 -2.98 10.34
N SER A 202 15.09 -2.90 11.51
CA SER A 202 15.35 -3.84 12.61
C SER A 202 14.98 -5.24 12.16
N PRO A 203 15.79 -6.27 12.48
CA PRO A 203 15.41 -7.65 12.25
C PRO A 203 14.06 -7.96 12.89
N LEU A 204 13.22 -8.75 12.22
CA LEU A 204 11.93 -9.18 12.73
C LEU A 204 11.98 -10.64 13.18
N GLN A 205 11.49 -10.89 14.39
CA GLN A 205 11.20 -12.22 14.90
C GLN A 205 9.69 -12.46 14.86
N TYR A 206 9.25 -13.68 14.58
CA TYR A 206 7.83 -14.01 14.49
C TYR A 206 7.50 -15.16 15.43
N GLU A 207 6.45 -14.96 16.22
CA GLU A 207 5.77 -15.99 16.98
C GLU A 207 4.33 -16.06 16.51
N THR A 208 3.87 -17.24 16.10
CA THR A 208 2.50 -17.46 15.65
C THR A 208 1.87 -18.57 16.48
N THR A 209 0.60 -18.41 16.80
CA THR A 209 -0.22 -19.45 17.42
C THR A 209 -1.20 -20.00 16.38
N GLY A 210 -1.65 -21.23 16.56
CA GLY A 210 -2.74 -21.74 15.74
C GLY A 210 -3.97 -20.86 15.92
N PHE A 211 -4.55 -20.38 14.81
CA PHE A 211 -5.73 -19.52 14.81
C PHE A 211 -6.85 -20.12 13.95
N ASP A 212 -7.99 -20.39 14.58
CA ASP A 212 -9.18 -20.82 13.84
C ASP A 212 -9.88 -19.60 13.20
N SER A 213 -9.72 -19.50 11.89
CA SER A 213 -10.31 -18.43 11.08
C SER A 213 -11.73 -18.70 10.60
N SER A 214 -12.35 -19.84 10.97
CA SER A 214 -13.67 -20.28 10.47
C SER A 214 -14.81 -19.31 10.82
N LEU A 215 -14.67 -18.55 11.91
CA LEU A 215 -15.65 -17.55 12.36
C LEU A 215 -15.52 -16.19 11.67
N LEU A 216 -14.45 -15.95 10.88
CA LEU A 216 -14.27 -14.70 10.19
C LEU A 216 -15.24 -14.55 9.02
N VAL A 217 -16.00 -13.47 9.03
CA VAL A 217 -17.00 -13.16 8.00
C VAL A 217 -16.69 -11.82 7.37
N PHE A 218 -16.62 -11.78 6.05
CA PHE A 218 -16.44 -10.53 5.31
C PHE A 218 -17.64 -9.61 5.44
N ASN A 219 -17.40 -8.30 5.52
CA ASN A 219 -18.45 -7.28 5.41
C ASN A 219 -19.15 -7.33 4.03
N SER A 220 -20.25 -6.60 3.87
CA SER A 220 -21.04 -6.58 2.62
C SER A 220 -20.22 -6.16 1.39
N SER A 221 -19.26 -5.26 1.57
CA SER A 221 -18.34 -4.84 0.50
C SER A 221 -17.20 -5.81 0.24
N LYS A 222 -17.08 -6.88 1.03
CA LYS A 222 -15.97 -7.85 0.97
C LYS A 222 -14.58 -7.20 1.06
N SER A 223 -14.49 -6.02 1.67
CA SER A 223 -13.25 -5.23 1.78
C SER A 223 -12.52 -5.43 3.11
N GLU A 224 -13.19 -5.96 4.13
CA GLU A 224 -12.62 -6.30 5.42
C GLU A 224 -13.56 -7.29 6.12
N TYR A 225 -13.11 -7.92 7.19
CA TYR A 225 -13.98 -8.70 8.07
C TYR A 225 -14.91 -7.79 8.86
N THR A 226 -16.08 -8.31 9.25
CA THR A 226 -16.98 -7.58 10.15
C THR A 226 -16.36 -7.53 11.55
N GLU A 227 -16.55 -6.41 12.24
CA GLU A 227 -16.06 -6.24 13.62
C GLU A 227 -16.55 -7.32 14.55
N GLU A 228 -17.83 -7.67 14.41
CA GLU A 228 -18.47 -8.73 15.18
C GLU A 228 -17.84 -10.10 14.94
N SER A 229 -17.48 -10.43 13.68
CA SER A 229 -16.81 -11.70 13.39
C SER A 229 -15.37 -11.75 13.89
N VAL A 230 -14.66 -10.62 13.86
CA VAL A 230 -13.31 -10.50 14.43
C VAL A 230 -13.36 -10.69 15.95
N GLN A 231 -14.34 -10.06 16.62
CA GLN A 231 -14.52 -10.24 18.06
C GLN A 231 -14.83 -11.70 18.41
N ARG A 232 -15.81 -12.32 17.73
CA ARG A 232 -16.14 -13.74 17.95
C ARG A 232 -14.95 -14.68 17.75
N ALA A 233 -14.17 -14.45 16.70
CA ALA A 233 -12.98 -15.23 16.44
C ALA A 233 -11.90 -15.02 17.52
N TYR A 234 -11.70 -13.77 17.96
CA TYR A 234 -10.80 -13.44 19.05
C TYR A 234 -11.18 -14.17 20.35
N ASP A 235 -12.46 -14.12 20.74
CA ASP A 235 -12.98 -14.77 21.95
C ASP A 235 -12.86 -16.31 21.86
N ALA A 236 -13.26 -16.89 20.74
CA ALA A 236 -13.22 -18.34 20.52
C ALA A 236 -11.78 -18.89 20.52
N ASN A 237 -10.80 -18.11 20.09
CA ASN A 237 -9.39 -18.48 20.14
C ASN A 237 -8.70 -18.12 21.48
N GLY A 238 -9.42 -17.61 22.48
CA GLY A 238 -8.85 -17.25 23.79
C GLY A 238 -7.87 -16.05 23.69
N GLY A 239 -8.20 -15.07 22.85
CA GLY A 239 -7.29 -13.97 22.51
C GLY A 239 -6.77 -13.19 23.71
N SER A 240 -7.63 -12.89 24.72
CA SER A 240 -7.21 -12.20 25.94
C SER A 240 -6.18 -13.01 26.74
N GLU A 241 -6.39 -14.31 26.91
CA GLU A 241 -5.49 -15.21 27.62
C GLU A 241 -4.16 -15.36 26.88
N GLN A 242 -4.19 -15.47 25.57
CA GLN A 242 -3.00 -15.57 24.75
C GLN A 242 -2.17 -14.27 24.80
N ILE A 243 -2.81 -13.09 24.80
CA ILE A 243 -2.12 -11.80 24.99
C ILE A 243 -1.43 -11.75 26.35
N VAL A 244 -2.12 -12.15 27.43
CA VAL A 244 -1.54 -12.21 28.79
C VAL A 244 -0.30 -13.10 28.77
N GLN A 245 -0.41 -14.33 28.27
CA GLN A 245 0.71 -15.27 28.17
C GLN A 245 1.87 -14.73 27.34
N ALA A 246 1.60 -14.04 26.24
CA ALA A 246 2.63 -13.43 25.40
C ALA A 246 3.36 -12.29 26.14
N LEU A 247 2.62 -11.41 26.84
CA LEU A 247 3.21 -10.33 27.63
C LEU A 247 4.08 -10.83 28.79
N ASP A 248 3.68 -11.94 29.41
CA ASP A 248 4.45 -12.58 30.51
C ASP A 248 5.70 -13.26 29.96
N ARG A 249 5.59 -14.00 28.87
CA ARG A 249 6.71 -14.68 28.18
C ARG A 249 7.78 -13.70 27.71
N HIS A 250 7.37 -12.54 27.23
CA HIS A 250 8.25 -11.51 26.66
C HIS A 250 8.37 -10.31 27.62
N SER A 251 8.63 -10.60 28.90
CA SER A 251 8.82 -9.58 29.93
C SER A 251 10.06 -8.71 29.73
N ASP A 252 10.99 -9.16 28.90
CA ASP A 252 12.20 -8.45 28.49
C ASP A 252 11.92 -7.33 27.48
N ARG A 253 10.76 -7.31 26.80
CA ARG A 253 10.40 -6.26 25.83
C ARG A 253 9.91 -5.01 26.55
N SER A 254 10.37 -3.85 26.07
CA SER A 254 10.20 -2.56 26.74
C SER A 254 9.06 -1.70 26.20
N HIS A 255 8.78 -1.77 24.90
CA HIS A 255 7.82 -0.92 24.21
C HIS A 255 6.89 -1.75 23.31
N ILE A 256 5.80 -2.20 23.90
CA ILE A 256 4.88 -3.17 23.28
C ILE A 256 3.61 -2.47 22.81
N LEU A 257 3.24 -2.68 21.53
CA LEU A 257 1.93 -2.33 21.00
C LEU A 257 1.07 -3.58 20.87
N VAL A 258 -0.08 -3.61 21.54
CA VAL A 258 -1.06 -4.70 21.46
C VAL A 258 -2.28 -4.22 20.69
N PHE A 259 -2.62 -4.87 19.61
CA PHE A 259 -3.81 -4.58 18.82
C PHE A 259 -4.93 -5.53 19.23
N VAL A 260 -6.04 -4.99 19.74
CA VAL A 260 -7.22 -5.73 20.18
C VAL A 260 -8.48 -5.29 19.43
N PRO A 261 -9.51 -6.15 19.34
CA PRO A 261 -10.69 -5.85 18.52
C PRO A 261 -11.58 -4.77 19.12
N SER A 262 -11.70 -4.68 20.46
CA SER A 262 -12.61 -3.76 21.13
C SER A 262 -11.95 -2.90 22.20
N VAL A 263 -12.61 -1.77 22.52
CA VAL A 263 -12.20 -0.89 23.62
C VAL A 263 -12.38 -1.57 24.98
N GLU A 264 -13.37 -2.43 25.10
CA GLU A 264 -13.65 -3.20 26.31
C GLU A 264 -12.52 -4.18 26.63
N ASP A 265 -12.04 -4.92 25.62
CA ASP A 265 -10.86 -5.79 25.77
C ASP A 265 -9.63 -5.01 26.17
N ALA A 266 -9.37 -3.86 25.49
CA ALA A 266 -8.25 -3.00 25.81
C ALA A 266 -8.26 -2.53 27.26
N ILE A 267 -9.41 -2.09 27.77
CA ILE A 267 -9.57 -1.63 29.18
C ILE A 267 -9.40 -2.80 30.13
N THR A 268 -9.99 -3.94 29.84
CA THR A 268 -9.94 -5.14 30.69
C THR A 268 -8.52 -5.67 30.82
N LEU A 269 -7.79 -5.75 29.73
CA LEU A 269 -6.39 -6.15 29.70
C LEU A 269 -5.49 -5.13 30.43
N SER A 270 -5.70 -3.83 30.20
CA SER A 270 -4.91 -2.78 30.83
C SER A 270 -5.05 -2.77 32.35
N LYS A 271 -6.21 -3.14 32.93
CA LYS A 271 -6.40 -3.28 34.35
C LYS A 271 -5.56 -4.42 34.95
N LYS A 272 -5.23 -5.45 34.18
CA LYS A 272 -4.40 -6.59 34.65
C LYS A 272 -2.90 -6.29 34.57
N TYR A 273 -2.49 -5.29 33.76
CA TYR A 273 -1.09 -4.97 33.53
C TYR A 273 -0.73 -3.59 34.09
N PRO A 274 0.00 -3.50 35.22
CA PRO A 274 0.64 -2.27 35.67
C PRO A 274 1.54 -1.70 34.55
N ASN A 275 1.71 -0.41 34.50
CA ASN A 275 2.50 0.30 33.47
C ASN A 275 1.97 0.10 32.04
N SER A 276 0.66 -0.04 31.89
CA SER A 276 -0.02 -0.06 30.61
C SER A 276 -0.97 1.12 30.43
N ALA A 277 -1.38 1.38 29.19
CA ALA A 277 -2.39 2.36 28.85
C ALA A 277 -3.22 1.89 27.66
N VAL A 278 -4.37 2.53 27.46
CA VAL A 278 -5.28 2.27 26.33
C VAL A 278 -5.29 3.47 25.39
N ILE A 279 -5.28 3.23 24.06
CA ILE A 279 -5.49 4.24 23.02
C ILE A 279 -6.59 3.76 22.08
N TYR A 280 -7.62 4.62 21.82
CA TYR A 280 -8.73 4.35 20.91
C TYR A 280 -9.20 5.62 20.21
N GLY A 281 -10.11 5.50 19.23
CA GLY A 281 -10.49 6.57 18.29
C GLY A 281 -11.04 7.83 18.95
N GLU A 282 -12.01 7.67 19.84
CA GLU A 282 -12.73 8.77 20.51
C GLU A 282 -11.94 9.39 21.68
N MET A 283 -10.74 8.85 21.99
CA MET A 283 -9.90 9.37 23.08
C MET A 283 -9.51 10.85 22.81
N ASP A 284 -9.62 11.68 23.86
CA ASP A 284 -9.18 13.07 23.82
C ASP A 284 -7.72 13.21 23.35
N ARG A 285 -7.47 14.20 22.51
CA ARG A 285 -6.14 14.39 21.88
C ARG A 285 -5.03 14.68 22.91
N THR A 286 -5.34 15.46 23.94
CA THR A 286 -4.38 15.80 25.00
C THR A 286 -4.01 14.57 25.80
N LYS A 287 -5.02 13.78 26.21
CA LYS A 287 -4.80 12.52 26.94
C LYS A 287 -3.99 11.53 26.08
N ARG A 288 -4.33 11.41 24.79
CA ARG A 288 -3.57 10.56 23.85
C ARG A 288 -2.12 10.99 23.77
N SER A 289 -1.85 12.29 23.63
CA SER A 289 -0.50 12.85 23.59
C SER A 289 0.28 12.55 24.87
N GLN A 290 -0.37 12.67 26.03
CA GLN A 290 0.25 12.34 27.33
C GLN A 290 0.64 10.85 27.42
N VAL A 291 -0.26 9.94 27.02
CA VAL A 291 0.04 8.50 26.97
C VAL A 291 1.23 8.21 26.07
N ILE A 292 1.27 8.81 24.87
CA ILE A 292 2.37 8.65 23.93
C ILE A 292 3.69 9.18 24.53
N THR A 293 3.67 10.32 25.18
CA THR A 293 4.87 10.89 25.82
C THR A 293 5.41 9.97 26.92
N ARG A 294 4.53 9.47 27.79
CA ARG A 294 4.90 8.54 28.86
C ARG A 294 5.38 7.18 28.33
N PHE A 295 4.80 6.70 27.22
CA PHE A 295 5.26 5.48 26.55
C PHE A 295 6.68 5.66 25.97
N ARG A 296 6.96 6.79 25.34
CA ARG A 296 8.31 7.12 24.83
C ARG A 296 9.34 7.26 25.94
N ALA A 297 8.92 7.72 27.12
CA ALA A 297 9.78 7.84 28.30
C ALA A 297 9.99 6.50 29.05
N GLY A 298 9.37 5.40 28.58
CA GLY A 298 9.45 4.09 29.26
C GLY A 298 8.60 3.96 30.52
N GLU A 299 7.81 4.97 30.89
CA GLU A 299 6.89 4.92 32.04
C GLU A 299 5.70 3.99 31.78
N ILE A 300 5.32 3.84 30.51
CA ILE A 300 4.31 2.90 30.04
C ILE A 300 5.03 1.89 29.15
N ARG A 301 4.94 0.61 29.54
CA ARG A 301 5.53 -0.50 28.78
C ARG A 301 4.62 -0.99 27.65
N VAL A 302 3.30 -1.05 27.90
CA VAL A 302 2.32 -1.66 27.01
C VAL A 302 1.24 -0.64 26.62
N ILE A 303 0.99 -0.48 25.34
CA ILE A 303 -0.20 0.23 24.84
C ILE A 303 -1.17 -0.78 24.21
N PHE A 304 -2.37 -0.91 24.79
CA PHE A 304 -3.50 -1.59 24.17
C PHE A 304 -4.18 -0.61 23.21
N ASN A 305 -4.19 -0.96 21.94
CA ASN A 305 -4.63 -0.07 20.86
C ASN A 305 -5.81 -0.65 20.10
N VAL A 306 -6.82 0.20 19.89
CA VAL A 306 -7.99 -0.11 19.06
C VAL A 306 -7.99 0.81 17.84
N ARG A 307 -7.49 0.32 16.69
CA ARG A 307 -7.55 0.95 15.36
C ARG A 307 -6.87 2.32 15.17
N VAL A 308 -6.10 2.84 16.12
CA VAL A 308 -5.55 4.21 16.04
C VAL A 308 -4.09 4.26 15.62
N LEU A 309 -3.23 3.48 16.26
CA LEU A 309 -1.77 3.57 16.07
C LEU A 309 -1.24 2.82 14.83
N SER A 310 -2.13 2.35 13.96
CA SER A 310 -1.74 1.76 12.68
C SER A 310 -1.16 2.77 11.68
N THR A 311 -1.54 4.06 11.81
CA THR A 311 -1.06 5.15 10.96
C THR A 311 -0.62 6.36 11.80
N GLY A 312 0.37 7.13 11.31
CA GLY A 312 0.75 8.41 11.92
C GLY A 312 1.54 8.35 13.24
N PHE A 313 1.70 7.19 13.86
CA PHE A 313 2.50 7.05 15.08
C PHE A 313 3.97 6.79 14.72
N ASP A 314 4.84 7.73 15.07
CA ASP A 314 6.27 7.69 14.77
C ASP A 314 7.11 7.59 16.05
N TYR A 315 7.51 6.34 16.39
CA TYR A 315 8.42 6.05 17.48
C TYR A 315 9.31 4.86 17.11
N THR A 316 10.61 4.99 17.29
CA THR A 316 11.62 4.01 16.86
C THR A 316 11.80 2.85 17.83
N GLY A 317 11.57 3.09 19.12
CA GLY A 317 11.81 2.14 20.19
C GLY A 317 10.80 0.99 20.32
N ILE A 318 9.80 0.86 19.43
CA ILE A 318 8.85 -0.27 19.46
C ILE A 318 9.61 -1.57 19.21
N ASP A 319 9.69 -2.43 20.19
CA ASP A 319 10.42 -3.71 20.15
C ASP A 319 9.52 -4.95 20.14
N CYS A 320 8.18 -4.76 20.34
CA CYS A 320 7.22 -5.84 20.23
C CYS A 320 5.86 -5.35 19.71
N ILE A 321 5.24 -6.14 18.83
CA ILE A 321 3.85 -5.97 18.41
C ILE A 321 3.10 -7.27 18.64
N ILE A 322 1.96 -7.20 19.33
CA ILE A 322 1.04 -8.32 19.52
C ILE A 322 -0.22 -8.04 18.69
N LEU A 323 -0.51 -8.91 17.72
CA LEU A 323 -1.66 -8.83 16.83
C LEU A 323 -2.79 -9.72 17.34
N GLY A 324 -3.64 -9.23 18.23
CA GLY A 324 -4.86 -9.90 18.70
C GLY A 324 -6.03 -9.71 17.72
N VAL A 325 -5.82 -9.08 16.57
CA VAL A 325 -6.86 -8.81 15.57
C VAL A 325 -6.53 -9.48 14.24
N SER A 326 -7.57 -9.98 13.56
CA SER A 326 -7.48 -10.45 12.17
C SER A 326 -7.86 -9.34 11.20
N THR A 327 -7.17 -9.24 10.08
CA THR A 327 -7.52 -8.32 8.98
C THR A 327 -7.45 -9.00 7.61
N ALA A 328 -8.30 -8.58 6.69
CA ALA A 328 -8.21 -8.92 5.28
C ALA A 328 -7.33 -7.92 4.50
N SER A 329 -6.93 -6.82 5.13
CA SER A 329 -6.14 -5.76 4.53
C SER A 329 -4.65 -5.98 4.74
N ILE A 330 -3.96 -6.45 3.69
CA ILE A 330 -2.49 -6.54 3.72
C ILE A 330 -1.83 -5.17 3.94
N ALA A 331 -2.46 -4.08 3.51
CA ALA A 331 -1.94 -2.74 3.73
C ALA A 331 -1.94 -2.38 5.21
N LEU A 332 -3.03 -2.70 5.93
CA LEU A 332 -3.12 -2.49 7.37
C LEU A 332 -2.10 -3.37 8.13
N TYR A 333 -2.04 -4.67 7.81
CA TYR A 333 -1.06 -5.60 8.36
C TYR A 333 0.37 -5.09 8.18
N TYR A 334 0.73 -4.69 6.95
CA TYR A 334 2.05 -4.16 6.63
C TYR A 334 2.36 -2.86 7.39
N GLN A 335 1.38 -1.96 7.51
CA GLN A 335 1.55 -0.70 8.24
C GLN A 335 1.73 -0.91 9.74
N ILE A 336 1.02 -1.85 10.33
CA ILE A 336 1.15 -2.20 11.75
C ILE A 336 2.57 -2.71 12.04
N ILE A 337 3.01 -3.74 11.32
CA ILE A 337 4.36 -4.31 11.52
C ILE A 337 5.44 -3.27 11.22
N GLY A 338 5.22 -2.43 10.21
CA GLY A 338 6.11 -1.33 9.87
C GLY A 338 6.37 -0.32 11.00
N ARG A 339 5.63 -0.35 12.11
CA ARG A 339 5.95 0.43 13.31
C ARG A 339 7.18 -0.10 14.04
N ALA A 340 7.34 -1.42 14.05
CA ALA A 340 8.46 -2.08 14.72
C ALA A 340 9.72 -2.21 13.86
N THR A 341 9.65 -1.90 12.56
CA THR A 341 10.81 -2.05 11.65
C THR A 341 11.85 -0.94 11.78
N ARG A 342 11.54 0.15 12.48
CA ARG A 342 12.47 1.28 12.62
C ARG A 342 13.66 0.92 13.48
N ILE A 343 14.83 1.39 13.07
CA ILE A 343 16.07 1.20 13.81
C ILE A 343 16.08 2.14 15.02
N ASP A 344 16.49 1.60 16.14
CA ASP A 344 16.74 2.34 17.37
C ASP A 344 18.04 1.82 18.02
N PRO A 345 18.90 2.70 18.58
CA PRO A 345 20.14 2.25 19.20
C PRO A 345 19.97 1.27 20.38
N GLU A 346 18.81 1.34 21.05
CA GLU A 346 18.48 0.48 22.21
C GLU A 346 17.77 -0.80 21.80
N LYS A 347 17.55 -1.04 20.48
CA LYS A 347 16.79 -2.17 19.98
C LYS A 347 17.62 -3.05 19.05
N THR A 348 17.75 -4.32 19.37
CA THR A 348 18.46 -5.32 18.55
C THR A 348 17.57 -5.93 17.47
N ASP A 349 16.31 -6.16 17.79
CA ASP A 349 15.29 -6.72 16.91
C ASP A 349 13.88 -6.24 17.30
N ALA A 350 12.87 -6.70 16.60
CA ALA A 350 11.48 -6.52 16.99
C ALA A 350 10.71 -7.83 16.86
N LEU A 351 9.92 -8.14 17.89
CA LEU A 351 9.09 -9.35 17.94
C LEU A 351 7.68 -9.06 17.45
N ILE A 352 7.17 -9.91 16.58
CA ILE A 352 5.79 -9.91 16.10
C ILE A 352 5.10 -11.17 16.61
N VAL A 353 4.18 -11.02 17.55
CA VAL A 353 3.31 -12.10 18.04
C VAL A 353 1.98 -12.02 17.32
N ASP A 354 1.70 -12.98 16.45
CA ASP A 354 0.46 -13.00 15.67
C ASP A 354 -0.52 -14.03 16.24
N LEU A 355 -1.56 -13.51 16.89
CA LEU A 355 -2.66 -14.27 17.48
C LEU A 355 -3.93 -14.22 16.61
N GLY A 356 -3.89 -13.49 15.47
CA GLY A 356 -5.01 -13.28 14.56
C GLY A 356 -4.86 -13.98 13.19
N GLY A 357 -3.84 -14.85 13.03
CA GLY A 357 -3.62 -15.60 11.79
C GLY A 357 -3.22 -14.75 10.58
N ASN A 358 -2.67 -13.56 10.79
CA ASN A 358 -2.31 -12.65 9.69
C ASN A 358 -1.03 -13.11 8.98
N VAL A 359 -0.03 -13.59 9.74
CA VAL A 359 1.22 -14.16 9.19
C VAL A 359 0.95 -15.41 8.37
N GLU A 360 0.02 -16.26 8.81
CA GLU A 360 -0.39 -17.42 8.02
C GLU A 360 -1.02 -17.00 6.70
N ARG A 361 -1.87 -15.97 6.72
CA ARG A 361 -2.58 -15.45 5.55
C ARG A 361 -1.66 -14.74 4.57
N PHE A 362 -0.84 -13.81 5.04
CA PHE A 362 -0.05 -12.90 4.19
C PHE A 362 1.44 -13.26 4.11
N GLY A 363 1.95 -14.05 5.05
CA GLY A 363 3.38 -14.31 5.22
C GLY A 363 4.10 -13.21 6.00
N ARG A 364 5.42 -13.33 6.11
CA ARG A 364 6.28 -12.32 6.72
C ARG A 364 6.39 -11.09 5.83
N VAL A 365 6.41 -9.90 6.42
CA VAL A 365 6.43 -8.66 5.60
C VAL A 365 7.75 -8.46 4.85
N GLU A 366 8.86 -8.96 5.37
CA GLU A 366 10.17 -8.91 4.71
C GLU A 366 10.26 -9.77 3.45
N ASP A 367 9.40 -10.79 3.33
CA ASP A 367 9.32 -11.67 2.16
C ASP A 367 8.44 -11.09 1.04
N ILE A 368 7.75 -9.97 1.33
CA ILE A 368 6.89 -9.34 0.34
C ILE A 368 7.73 -8.73 -0.77
N THR A 369 7.46 -9.17 -2.01
CA THR A 369 8.12 -8.67 -3.22
C THR A 369 7.11 -8.20 -4.25
N PHE A 370 7.53 -7.19 -5.04
CA PHE A 370 6.77 -6.71 -6.20
C PHE A 370 7.60 -6.97 -7.45
N GLU A 371 7.05 -7.76 -8.37
CA GLU A 371 7.75 -8.19 -9.57
C GLU A 371 6.96 -7.82 -10.83
N GLN A 372 7.67 -7.36 -11.83
CA GLN A 372 7.12 -7.05 -13.14
C GLN A 372 7.34 -8.22 -14.09
N GLY A 373 6.27 -8.95 -14.37
CA GLY A 373 6.20 -9.85 -15.51
C GLY A 373 5.37 -9.20 -16.63
N LYS A 374 4.41 -9.92 -17.17
CA LYS A 374 3.41 -9.36 -18.10
C LYS A 374 2.56 -8.24 -17.44
N MET A 375 2.33 -8.38 -16.15
CA MET A 375 1.78 -7.36 -15.27
C MET A 375 2.54 -7.35 -13.95
N TRP A 376 2.41 -6.29 -13.17
CA TRP A 376 2.93 -6.26 -11.81
C TRP A 376 2.16 -7.24 -10.92
N ARG A 377 2.89 -7.98 -10.09
CA ARG A 377 2.36 -8.92 -9.10
C ARG A 377 3.04 -8.73 -7.76
N MET A 378 2.32 -9.11 -6.72
CA MET A 378 2.79 -9.14 -5.34
C MET A 378 2.94 -10.59 -4.90
N PHE A 379 4.08 -10.93 -4.32
CA PHE A 379 4.37 -12.24 -3.76
C PHE A 379 4.73 -12.10 -2.29
N GLY A 380 4.48 -13.15 -1.52
CA GLY A 380 4.82 -13.27 -0.11
C GLY A 380 5.76 -14.43 0.16
N THR A 381 5.81 -14.89 1.42
CA THR A 381 6.68 -15.96 1.91
C THR A 381 6.59 -17.20 1.02
N GLY A 382 7.75 -17.77 0.69
CA GLY A 382 7.85 -18.94 -0.20
C GLY A 382 7.45 -18.66 -1.64
N GLY A 383 7.38 -17.39 -2.07
CA GLY A 383 6.97 -17.02 -3.42
C GLY A 383 5.48 -17.17 -3.69
N ARG A 384 4.64 -17.29 -2.64
CA ARG A 384 3.18 -17.35 -2.77
C ARG A 384 2.63 -16.11 -3.47
N LEU A 385 1.76 -16.30 -4.46
CA LEU A 385 1.07 -15.20 -5.13
C LEU A 385 0.02 -14.58 -4.19
N LEU A 386 0.10 -13.26 -3.98
CA LEU A 386 -0.83 -12.51 -3.11
C LEU A 386 -1.83 -11.66 -3.92
N SER A 387 -1.50 -11.28 -5.16
CA SER A 387 -2.33 -10.36 -5.94
C SER A 387 -2.94 -11.00 -7.19
N GLY A 388 -4.13 -10.54 -7.57
CA GLY A 388 -4.81 -10.98 -8.80
C GLY A 388 -5.66 -12.25 -8.65
N ILE A 389 -5.58 -12.94 -7.53
CA ILE A 389 -6.33 -14.16 -7.19
C ILE A 389 -7.32 -13.87 -6.05
N PRO A 390 -8.37 -14.70 -5.85
CA PRO A 390 -9.22 -14.64 -4.65
C PRO A 390 -8.38 -14.77 -3.38
N ILE A 391 -8.77 -14.08 -2.31
CA ILE A 391 -8.07 -14.20 -1.02
C ILE A 391 -8.10 -15.62 -0.49
N SER A 392 -9.19 -16.35 -0.73
CA SER A 392 -9.31 -17.78 -0.41
C SER A 392 -8.26 -18.67 -1.08
N ASP A 393 -7.70 -18.21 -2.19
CA ASP A 393 -6.78 -18.98 -3.02
C ASP A 393 -5.31 -18.61 -2.75
N ILE A 394 -5.05 -17.70 -1.80
CA ILE A 394 -3.70 -17.37 -1.36
C ILE A 394 -3.05 -18.65 -0.78
N GLY A 395 -1.89 -18.99 -1.32
CA GLY A 395 -1.18 -20.24 -0.99
C GLY A 395 -1.31 -21.33 -2.05
N HIS A 396 -2.32 -21.28 -2.93
CA HIS A 396 -2.50 -22.25 -4.02
C HIS A 396 -1.65 -21.95 -5.25
N TYR A 397 -1.15 -20.73 -5.39
CA TYR A 397 -0.35 -20.29 -6.55
C TYR A 397 0.98 -19.71 -6.10
N THR A 398 2.03 -20.04 -6.86
CA THR A 398 3.40 -19.58 -6.62
C THR A 398 3.89 -18.67 -7.76
N ARG A 399 5.11 -18.13 -7.58
CA ARG A 399 5.83 -17.38 -8.60
C ARG A 399 6.04 -18.20 -9.88
N GLU A 400 6.30 -19.50 -9.75
CA GLU A 400 6.52 -20.40 -10.87
C GLU A 400 5.23 -20.62 -11.68
N ASP A 401 4.09 -20.80 -11.00
CA ASP A 401 2.80 -20.90 -11.66
C ASP A 401 2.48 -19.66 -12.49
N THR A 402 2.81 -18.46 -11.97
CA THR A 402 2.58 -17.21 -12.72
C THR A 402 3.48 -17.09 -13.94
N ARG A 403 4.71 -17.59 -13.88
CA ARG A 403 5.63 -17.65 -15.05
C ARG A 403 5.09 -18.59 -16.11
N ALA A 404 4.59 -19.76 -15.70
CA ALA A 404 3.96 -20.72 -16.61
C ALA A 404 2.69 -20.14 -17.27
N ILE A 405 1.85 -19.42 -16.49
CA ILE A 405 0.68 -18.72 -17.02
C ILE A 405 1.07 -17.64 -18.02
N ASP A 406 2.09 -16.85 -17.72
CA ASP A 406 2.58 -15.80 -18.62
C ASP A 406 3.16 -16.38 -19.90
N ALA A 407 3.96 -17.45 -19.80
CA ALA A 407 4.52 -18.16 -20.95
C ALA A 407 3.41 -18.75 -21.85
N ARG A 408 2.40 -19.41 -21.27
CA ARG A 408 1.22 -19.91 -22.04
C ARG A 408 0.44 -18.77 -22.69
N ALA A 409 0.33 -17.63 -22.01
CA ALA A 409 -0.33 -16.47 -22.58
C ALA A 409 0.46 -15.83 -23.73
N GLU A 410 1.77 -16.02 -23.81
CA GLU A 410 2.66 -15.57 -24.90
C GLU A 410 2.83 -16.60 -26.02
N ALA A 411 2.57 -17.89 -25.73
CA ALA A 411 2.67 -18.93 -26.72
C ALA A 411 1.81 -18.61 -27.97
N PRO A 412 2.30 -18.89 -29.18
CA PRO A 412 1.54 -18.62 -30.40
C PRO A 412 0.15 -19.25 -30.37
N ILE A 413 -0.82 -18.62 -31.01
CA ILE A 413 -2.12 -19.21 -31.26
C ILE A 413 -1.93 -20.26 -32.36
N GLU A 414 -2.12 -21.51 -32.04
CA GLU A 414 -1.94 -22.60 -33.02
C GLU A 414 -3.21 -22.85 -33.82
N ILE A 415 -4.38 -22.64 -33.20
CA ILE A 415 -5.68 -22.94 -33.79
C ILE A 415 -6.40 -21.66 -34.15
N MET A 416 -6.95 -21.57 -35.33
CA MET A 416 -7.73 -20.43 -35.79
C MET A 416 -9.00 -20.28 -34.95
N PRO A 417 -9.18 -19.13 -34.23
CA PRO A 417 -10.28 -18.98 -33.29
C PRO A 417 -11.63 -18.59 -33.93
N PHE A 418 -11.63 -18.16 -35.20
CA PHE A 418 -12.86 -17.71 -35.90
C PHE A 418 -12.72 -17.82 -37.42
N GLY A 419 -13.79 -17.51 -38.16
CA GLY A 419 -13.83 -17.42 -39.60
C GLY A 419 -13.93 -18.78 -40.31
N LYS A 420 -13.65 -18.79 -41.63
CA LYS A 420 -13.78 -19.96 -42.51
C LYS A 420 -12.98 -21.18 -42.02
N TYR A 421 -11.83 -20.94 -41.44
CA TYR A 421 -10.92 -22.00 -40.96
C TYR A 421 -10.90 -22.13 -39.44
N LYS A 422 -11.99 -21.76 -38.76
CA LYS A 422 -12.12 -21.93 -37.30
C LYS A 422 -11.89 -23.40 -36.89
N GLY A 423 -11.02 -23.63 -35.92
CA GLY A 423 -10.66 -24.96 -35.44
C GLY A 423 -9.53 -25.63 -36.18
N ASN A 424 -9.06 -25.10 -37.29
CA ASN A 424 -7.90 -25.63 -38.02
C ASN A 424 -6.58 -25.07 -37.44
N ARG A 425 -5.49 -25.82 -37.56
CA ARG A 425 -4.16 -25.30 -37.20
C ARG A 425 -3.80 -24.19 -38.18
N ILE A 426 -3.26 -23.07 -37.65
CA ILE A 426 -2.91 -21.89 -38.48
C ILE A 426 -1.89 -22.27 -39.59
N ALA A 427 -0.94 -23.15 -39.26
CA ALA A 427 0.07 -23.63 -40.20
C ALA A 427 -0.53 -24.40 -41.41
N ASP A 428 -1.68 -25.06 -41.18
CA ASP A 428 -2.36 -25.87 -42.21
C ASP A 428 -3.36 -25.06 -43.06
N ILE A 429 -3.56 -23.80 -42.76
CA ILE A 429 -4.44 -22.89 -43.54
C ILE A 429 -3.69 -22.47 -44.82
N PRO A 430 -4.38 -22.45 -45.98
CA PRO A 430 -3.77 -22.04 -47.22
C PRO A 430 -2.99 -20.73 -47.12
N LEU A 431 -1.84 -20.67 -47.75
CA LEU A 431 -0.89 -19.56 -47.68
C LEU A 431 -1.52 -18.24 -48.15
N ASP A 432 -2.26 -18.32 -49.26
CA ASP A 432 -2.97 -17.17 -49.85
C ASP A 432 -4.00 -16.57 -48.87
N TYR A 433 -4.72 -17.42 -48.10
CA TYR A 433 -5.67 -16.96 -47.11
C TYR A 433 -4.96 -16.30 -45.91
N ARG A 434 -3.84 -16.88 -45.44
CA ARG A 434 -3.02 -16.28 -44.38
C ARG A 434 -2.45 -14.92 -44.77
N GLN A 435 -1.95 -14.82 -46.02
CA GLN A 435 -1.47 -13.56 -46.62
C GLN A 435 -2.60 -12.54 -46.75
N TRP A 436 -3.77 -12.96 -47.23
CA TRP A 436 -4.96 -12.10 -47.31
C TRP A 436 -5.36 -11.57 -45.93
N MET A 437 -5.39 -12.41 -44.92
CA MET A 437 -5.70 -11.95 -43.55
C MET A 437 -4.74 -10.87 -43.06
N ILE A 438 -3.44 -11.03 -43.28
CA ILE A 438 -2.45 -10.03 -42.87
C ILE A 438 -2.67 -8.68 -43.54
N ARG A 439 -3.09 -8.68 -44.82
CA ARG A 439 -3.27 -7.47 -45.64
C ARG A 439 -4.63 -6.80 -45.42
N SER A 440 -5.67 -7.60 -45.25
CA SER A 440 -7.07 -7.13 -45.35
C SER A 440 -7.83 -7.13 -44.05
N PHE A 441 -7.32 -7.79 -42.99
CA PHE A 441 -7.99 -7.85 -41.70
C PHE A 441 -7.59 -6.67 -40.83
N GLU A 442 -8.56 -6.09 -40.13
CA GLU A 442 -8.29 -4.98 -39.19
C GLU A 442 -7.64 -5.47 -37.90
N TRP A 443 -6.36 -5.16 -37.72
CA TRP A 443 -5.56 -5.58 -36.58
C TRP A 443 -5.59 -4.53 -35.47
N ASN A 444 -5.82 -5.00 -34.23
CA ASN A 444 -5.85 -4.17 -33.03
C ASN A 444 -5.26 -4.94 -31.85
N ALA A 445 -5.17 -4.31 -30.68
CA ALA A 445 -4.57 -4.90 -29.49
C ALA A 445 -5.21 -6.24 -29.03
N ARG A 446 -6.45 -6.53 -29.43
CA ARG A 446 -7.16 -7.77 -29.04
C ARG A 446 -6.77 -8.97 -29.91
N ASN A 447 -6.43 -8.72 -31.17
CA ASN A 447 -6.13 -9.76 -32.15
C ASN A 447 -4.67 -9.74 -32.65
N GLU A 448 -3.81 -8.86 -32.09
CA GLU A 448 -2.40 -8.76 -32.46
C GLU A 448 -1.62 -10.06 -32.19
N LYS A 449 -2.02 -10.84 -31.19
CA LYS A 449 -1.42 -12.14 -30.93
C LYS A 449 -1.68 -13.12 -32.08
N LEU A 450 -2.89 -13.14 -32.61
CA LEU A 450 -3.25 -13.95 -33.79
C LEU A 450 -2.46 -13.48 -35.00
N ARG A 451 -2.33 -12.17 -35.21
CA ARG A 451 -1.51 -11.61 -36.29
C ARG A 451 -0.07 -12.12 -36.23
N LYS A 452 0.57 -12.02 -35.07
CA LYS A 452 1.93 -12.53 -34.84
C LYS A 452 2.02 -14.03 -35.13
N SER A 453 1.03 -14.81 -34.67
CA SER A 453 0.98 -16.24 -34.92
C SER A 453 0.85 -16.60 -36.40
N ILE A 454 0.07 -15.82 -37.16
CA ILE A 454 -0.03 -16.01 -38.60
C ILE A 454 1.29 -15.62 -39.29
N LEU A 455 1.91 -14.49 -38.89
CA LEU A 455 3.19 -14.05 -39.45
C LEU A 455 4.32 -15.07 -39.23
N THR A 456 4.34 -15.80 -38.11
CA THR A 456 5.34 -16.86 -37.85
C THR A 456 5.14 -18.10 -38.74
N THR A 457 4.01 -18.22 -39.43
CA THR A 457 3.69 -19.34 -40.33
C THR A 457 3.71 -18.96 -41.80
N LEU A 458 3.98 -17.70 -42.14
CA LEU A 458 4.17 -17.20 -43.51
C LEU A 458 5.60 -17.41 -43.99
#